data_78ef1f7a7fa34411f9581bc6e072810e
#
_entry.id   78ef1f7a7fa34411f9581bc6e072810e
#
_cell.length_a   1.000
_cell.length_b   1.000
_cell.length_c   1.000
_cell.angle_alpha   90.00
_cell.angle_beta   90.00
_cell.angle_gamma   90.00
#
_symmetry.space_group_name_H-M   'P 1'
#
loop_
_entity.id
_entity.type
_entity.pdbx_description
1 polymer ?
#
loop_
_entity_poly.entity_id
_entity_poly.type
_entity_poly.pdbx_seq_one_letter_code
_entity_poly.pdbx_strand_id
1 'polypeptide(L)'
;MRIFLLVFLLICFSGPSSSQEQRFISGVVKDAVTGQSLPYAQIALINSTLGTVTNEDGVFRLKLPGAEFPVPGNRDSLIISFLGYQTQNIPVSIFDKGILEIYLVPSPLNLMEIEIIALSPQEILRRAFDSIPVNFGTDSVILTAFIRTQKTVNKRLAEYTEAIVQNLKTGYSYYKPRESTARHQNSNIPYLYKGRVTSDTNLVKLLGEVGSSASCLGCNFSVDMAEFPYGTVLGEQDQKFYILKMEELVNPDGGKIYRIMFDQGDDIAKTLYQGEILIDSRDFAIMKVTYKPSFKAFDTYEKKKFNRTWFLDGQTGWIQEMPLGETTITYSKRDNFWSLSTVRQQYWISYYQPQNRQKISYGYKNEVVVTNITRDPDLLRGFKGDKSIGVNQRWDEVVGETDETFWENFNYLPVEEKLREELKGLE
;
A
#
# COMPACT_ATOMS: atom_id res chain seq x y z
N MET A 1 -20.42 -54.60 -32.28
CA MET A 1 -19.20 -53.94 -32.86
C MET A 1 -19.29 -52.40 -32.84
N ARG A 2 -20.44 -51.77 -32.98
CA ARG A 2 -20.54 -50.27 -32.93
C ARG A 2 -20.47 -49.64 -31.51
N ILE A 3 -20.84 -50.39 -30.47
CA ILE A 3 -20.80 -49.90 -29.08
C ILE A 3 -19.37 -49.91 -28.51
N PHE A 4 -18.52 -50.86 -28.93
CA PHE A 4 -17.12 -50.91 -28.50
C PHE A 4 -16.26 -49.79 -29.08
N LEU A 5 -16.60 -49.28 -30.25
CA LEU A 5 -15.89 -48.18 -30.90
C LEU A 5 -16.17 -46.82 -30.22
N LEU A 6 -17.37 -46.65 -29.68
CA LEU A 6 -17.80 -45.42 -28.97
C LEU A 6 -17.13 -45.29 -27.59
N VAL A 7 -16.93 -46.42 -26.89
CA VAL A 7 -16.25 -46.46 -25.59
C VAL A 7 -14.73 -46.20 -25.74
N PHE A 8 -14.13 -46.70 -26.82
CA PHE A 8 -12.71 -46.45 -27.09
C PHE A 8 -12.44 -45.00 -27.51
N LEU A 9 -13.39 -44.32 -28.14
CA LEU A 9 -13.26 -42.88 -28.49
C LEU A 9 -13.38 -41.95 -27.28
N LEU A 10 -14.11 -42.35 -26.22
CA LEU A 10 -14.28 -41.60 -24.99
C LEU A 10 -13.04 -41.67 -24.06
N ILE A 11 -12.25 -42.74 -24.14
CA ILE A 11 -11.05 -42.93 -23.31
C ILE A 11 -9.85 -42.14 -23.87
N CYS A 12 -9.85 -41.81 -25.16
CA CYS A 12 -8.74 -41.02 -25.77
C CYS A 12 -8.82 -39.51 -25.51
N PHE A 13 -9.89 -39.00 -24.90
CA PHE A 13 -10.02 -37.56 -24.55
C PHE A 13 -9.73 -37.26 -23.09
N SER A 14 -9.40 -38.21 -22.25
CA SER A 14 -8.83 -37.98 -20.94
C SER A 14 -7.30 -37.77 -21.09
N GLY A 15 -6.93 -36.72 -21.77
CA GLY A 15 -5.55 -36.20 -21.68
C GLY A 15 -5.22 -35.89 -20.20
N PRO A 16 -4.00 -36.11 -19.74
CA PRO A 16 -3.64 -35.72 -18.39
C PRO A 16 -3.94 -34.24 -18.28
N SER A 17 -4.87 -33.88 -17.39
CA SER A 17 -4.96 -32.50 -16.91
C SER A 17 -3.63 -32.21 -16.28
N SER A 18 -2.76 -31.53 -17.02
CA SER A 18 -1.51 -31.00 -16.51
C SER A 18 -1.89 -30.02 -15.40
N SER A 19 -1.89 -30.51 -14.18
CA SER A 19 -1.94 -29.64 -13.01
C SER A 19 -0.76 -28.71 -13.16
N GLN A 20 -0.99 -27.46 -13.52
CA GLN A 20 0.04 -26.44 -13.58
C GLN A 20 0.67 -26.34 -12.20
N GLU A 21 1.88 -26.82 -12.06
CA GLU A 21 2.63 -26.73 -10.81
C GLU A 21 2.92 -25.27 -10.55
N GLN A 22 2.19 -24.70 -9.58
CA GLN A 22 2.34 -23.30 -9.19
C GLN A 22 3.65 -23.16 -8.42
N ARG A 23 4.56 -22.38 -8.96
CA ARG A 23 5.87 -22.16 -8.34
C ARG A 23 5.84 -20.92 -7.46
N PHE A 24 6.13 -21.10 -6.19
CA PHE A 24 6.36 -20.01 -5.25
C PHE A 24 7.83 -19.94 -4.88
N ILE A 25 8.30 -18.73 -4.69
CA ILE A 25 9.60 -18.47 -4.09
C ILE A 25 9.41 -17.68 -2.79
N SER A 26 10.25 -17.96 -1.82
CA SER A 26 10.22 -17.32 -0.50
C SER A 26 11.63 -17.01 -0.03
N GLY A 27 11.78 -15.94 0.72
CA GLY A 27 13.06 -15.55 1.28
C GLY A 27 12.90 -14.58 2.44
N VAL A 28 14.03 -14.30 3.08
CA VAL A 28 14.15 -13.33 4.17
C VAL A 28 15.20 -12.31 3.77
N VAL A 29 14.87 -11.02 3.82
CA VAL A 29 15.81 -9.93 3.52
C VAL A 29 16.30 -9.32 4.81
N LYS A 30 17.61 -9.22 4.96
CA LYS A 30 18.31 -8.74 6.15
C LYS A 30 19.37 -7.70 5.80
N ASP A 31 19.67 -6.86 6.77
CA ASP A 31 20.82 -5.96 6.74
C ASP A 31 22.13 -6.76 6.87
N ALA A 32 23.06 -6.58 5.93
CA ALA A 32 24.32 -7.33 5.90
C ALA A 32 25.28 -7.00 7.06
N VAL A 33 25.10 -5.85 7.72
CA VAL A 33 25.97 -5.41 8.82
C VAL A 33 25.38 -5.78 10.18
N THR A 34 24.09 -5.53 10.36
CA THR A 34 23.42 -5.72 11.67
C THR A 34 22.72 -7.07 11.80
N GLY A 35 22.45 -7.75 10.68
CA GLY A 35 21.64 -8.98 10.65
C GLY A 35 20.15 -8.75 10.90
N GLN A 36 19.72 -7.51 11.09
CA GLN A 36 18.32 -7.20 11.33
C GLN A 36 17.48 -7.40 10.08
N SER A 37 16.24 -7.82 10.23
CA SER A 37 15.28 -7.92 9.13
C SER A 37 15.03 -6.56 8.51
N LEU A 38 14.86 -6.53 7.17
CA LEU A 38 14.50 -5.33 6.41
C LEU A 38 13.02 -5.40 6.01
N PRO A 39 12.13 -4.77 6.79
CA PRO A 39 10.71 -4.73 6.47
C PRO A 39 10.43 -3.84 5.26
N TYR A 40 9.50 -4.29 4.41
CA TYR A 40 9.06 -3.59 3.21
C TYR A 40 10.15 -3.36 2.15
N ALA A 41 11.19 -4.21 2.14
CA ALA A 41 12.10 -4.30 1.00
C ALA A 41 11.31 -4.73 -0.25
N GLN A 42 11.57 -4.07 -1.37
CA GLN A 42 10.86 -4.34 -2.62
C GLN A 42 11.47 -5.54 -3.33
N ILE A 43 10.62 -6.43 -3.78
CA ILE A 43 10.97 -7.60 -4.59
C ILE A 43 10.18 -7.51 -5.90
N ALA A 44 10.88 -7.45 -7.03
CA ALA A 44 10.28 -7.37 -8.34
C ALA A 44 10.91 -8.40 -9.28
N LEU A 45 10.08 -9.04 -10.09
CA LEU A 45 10.56 -9.91 -11.16
C LEU A 45 11.00 -9.03 -12.34
N ILE A 46 12.23 -9.24 -12.83
CA ILE A 46 12.78 -8.46 -13.96
C ILE A 46 11.89 -8.61 -15.20
N ASN A 47 11.70 -7.51 -15.93
CA ASN A 47 10.87 -7.44 -17.13
C ASN A 47 9.42 -7.92 -16.91
N SER A 48 8.90 -7.69 -15.72
CA SER A 48 7.54 -8.06 -15.33
C SER A 48 6.91 -6.97 -14.49
N THR A 49 5.60 -6.98 -14.44
CA THR A 49 4.82 -6.14 -13.51
C THR A 49 4.59 -6.81 -12.15
N LEU A 50 5.05 -8.08 -12.01
CA LEU A 50 4.93 -8.84 -10.76
C LEU A 50 5.94 -8.38 -9.71
N GLY A 51 5.48 -8.30 -8.49
CA GLY A 51 6.33 -7.98 -7.35
C GLY A 51 5.60 -8.16 -6.04
N THR A 52 6.35 -8.00 -4.96
CA THR A 52 5.87 -7.99 -3.58
C THR A 52 6.83 -7.17 -2.73
N VAL A 53 6.60 -7.16 -1.43
CA VAL A 53 7.54 -6.61 -0.44
C VAL A 53 7.73 -7.61 0.70
N THR A 54 8.74 -7.40 1.53
CA THR A 54 8.88 -8.14 2.78
C THR A 54 7.87 -7.65 3.81
N ASN A 55 7.41 -8.56 4.69
CA ASN A 55 6.65 -8.21 5.89
C ASN A 55 7.55 -7.59 6.99
N GLU A 56 7.03 -7.35 8.20
CA GLU A 56 7.83 -6.78 9.32
C GLU A 56 8.98 -7.68 9.78
N ASP A 57 8.88 -9.00 9.58
CA ASP A 57 9.95 -9.95 9.88
C ASP A 57 10.98 -10.07 8.74
N GLY A 58 10.86 -9.26 7.68
CA GLY A 58 11.71 -9.31 6.50
C GLY A 58 11.40 -10.47 5.56
N VAL A 59 10.31 -11.20 5.76
CA VAL A 59 9.91 -12.38 4.98
C VAL A 59 9.08 -11.97 3.79
N PHE A 60 9.34 -12.55 2.62
CA PHE A 60 8.49 -12.42 1.44
C PHE A 60 8.11 -13.76 0.85
N ARG A 61 7.01 -13.76 0.09
CA ARG A 61 6.56 -14.84 -0.76
C ARG A 61 6.09 -14.26 -2.09
N LEU A 62 6.56 -14.82 -3.19
CA LEU A 62 6.18 -14.40 -4.54
C LEU A 62 5.79 -15.61 -5.38
N LYS A 63 4.58 -15.59 -5.93
CA LYS A 63 4.10 -16.55 -6.92
C LYS A 63 4.67 -16.16 -8.27
N LEU A 64 5.32 -17.11 -8.93
CA LEU A 64 5.81 -16.94 -10.29
C LEU A 64 4.74 -17.30 -11.31
N PRO A 65 4.77 -16.71 -12.51
CA PRO A 65 3.91 -17.11 -13.62
C PRO A 65 4.14 -18.61 -13.94
N GLY A 66 3.08 -19.32 -14.32
CA GLY A 66 3.20 -20.70 -14.78
C GLY A 66 4.02 -20.83 -16.09
N ALA A 67 4.33 -22.05 -16.48
CA ALA A 67 5.12 -22.37 -17.68
C ALA A 67 4.55 -21.79 -19.00
N GLU A 68 3.27 -21.39 -19.01
CA GLU A 68 2.62 -20.74 -20.17
C GLU A 68 3.10 -19.30 -20.43
N PHE A 69 3.78 -18.71 -19.46
CA PHE A 69 4.51 -17.46 -19.64
C PHE A 69 6.01 -17.73 -19.56
N PRO A 70 6.61 -18.37 -20.58
CA PRO A 70 8.05 -18.50 -20.64
C PRO A 70 8.61 -17.08 -20.72
N VAL A 71 9.23 -16.61 -19.65
CA VAL A 71 10.05 -15.40 -19.72
C VAL A 71 11.20 -15.76 -20.67
N PRO A 72 11.27 -15.18 -21.88
CA PRO A 72 12.21 -15.64 -22.89
C PRO A 72 13.65 -15.40 -22.43
N GLY A 73 14.40 -16.50 -22.31
CA GLY A 73 15.85 -16.47 -22.07
C GLY A 73 16.24 -16.20 -20.62
N ASN A 74 17.39 -16.60 -20.21
CA ASN A 74 18.12 -16.57 -18.92
C ASN A 74 17.94 -15.30 -18.02
N ARG A 75 16.74 -14.71 -18.00
CA ARG A 75 16.38 -13.42 -17.40
C ARG A 75 15.48 -13.53 -16.18
N ASP A 76 15.30 -14.73 -15.66
CA ASP A 76 14.50 -14.96 -14.47
C ASP A 76 15.29 -14.55 -13.24
N SER A 77 15.33 -13.26 -12.97
CA SER A 77 16.01 -12.72 -11.79
C SER A 77 15.05 -11.82 -11.03
N LEU A 78 15.18 -11.81 -9.71
CA LEU A 78 14.54 -10.85 -8.84
C LEU A 78 15.46 -9.66 -8.65
N ILE A 79 14.89 -8.48 -8.76
CA ILE A 79 15.47 -7.25 -8.23
C ILE A 79 14.99 -7.10 -6.79
N ILE A 80 15.94 -7.03 -5.85
CA ILE A 80 15.65 -6.78 -4.45
C ILE A 80 16.29 -5.45 -4.07
N SER A 81 15.46 -4.51 -3.66
CA SER A 81 15.89 -3.15 -3.36
C SER A 81 15.26 -2.62 -2.07
N PHE A 82 16.04 -1.83 -1.37
CA PHE A 82 15.59 -1.09 -0.20
C PHE A 82 16.33 0.25 -0.15
N LEU A 83 15.62 1.32 0.16
CA LEU A 83 16.20 2.66 0.17
C LEU A 83 17.36 2.75 1.17
N GLY A 84 18.53 3.25 0.72
CA GLY A 84 19.75 3.29 1.53
C GLY A 84 20.56 2.00 1.50
N TYR A 85 20.26 1.07 0.57
CA TYR A 85 20.96 -0.18 0.38
C TYR A 85 21.31 -0.42 -1.09
N GLN A 86 22.34 -1.21 -1.32
CA GLN A 86 22.69 -1.66 -2.68
C GLN A 86 21.63 -2.62 -3.19
N THR A 87 21.11 -2.34 -4.39
CA THR A 87 20.17 -3.24 -5.08
C THR A 87 20.86 -4.53 -5.48
N GLN A 88 20.21 -5.68 -5.28
CA GLN A 88 20.69 -6.98 -5.70
C GLN A 88 19.80 -7.58 -6.78
N ASN A 89 20.45 -8.26 -7.75
CA ASN A 89 19.80 -9.08 -8.76
C ASN A 89 20.09 -10.55 -8.47
N ILE A 90 19.07 -11.32 -8.18
CA ILE A 90 19.19 -12.72 -7.75
C ILE A 90 18.46 -13.62 -8.75
N PRO A 91 19.16 -14.60 -9.38
CA PRO A 91 18.51 -15.56 -10.25
C PRO A 91 17.44 -16.36 -9.52
N VAL A 92 16.27 -16.53 -10.15
CA VAL A 92 15.14 -17.28 -9.58
C VAL A 92 15.51 -18.74 -9.28
N SER A 93 16.42 -19.33 -10.06
CA SER A 93 16.87 -20.71 -9.88
C SER A 93 17.52 -21.00 -8.53
N ILE A 94 18.03 -19.98 -7.84
CA ILE A 94 18.64 -20.17 -6.51
C ILE A 94 17.59 -20.56 -5.47
N PHE A 95 16.34 -20.12 -5.65
CA PHE A 95 15.24 -20.40 -4.73
C PHE A 95 14.72 -21.85 -4.80
N ASP A 96 15.14 -22.64 -5.77
CA ASP A 96 14.82 -24.08 -5.85
C ASP A 96 15.40 -24.88 -4.66
N LYS A 97 16.33 -24.29 -3.93
CA LYS A 97 16.96 -24.88 -2.76
C LYS A 97 16.20 -24.62 -1.45
N GLY A 98 15.09 -23.88 -1.49
CA GLY A 98 14.27 -23.53 -0.34
C GLY A 98 14.27 -22.03 -0.01
N ILE A 99 13.97 -21.68 1.25
CA ILE A 99 13.95 -20.30 1.72
C ILE A 99 15.36 -19.73 1.72
N LEU A 100 15.55 -18.61 1.02
CA LEU A 100 16.84 -17.94 0.88
C LEU A 100 16.95 -16.76 1.85
N GLU A 101 18.05 -16.68 2.59
CA GLU A 101 18.45 -15.47 3.30
C GLU A 101 19.23 -14.54 2.37
N ILE A 102 18.77 -13.31 2.26
CA ILE A 102 19.33 -12.30 1.35
C ILE A 102 19.83 -11.14 2.20
N TYR A 103 21.09 -10.82 2.08
CA TYR A 103 21.73 -9.77 2.85
C TYR A 103 21.99 -8.56 1.96
N LEU A 104 21.24 -7.47 2.19
CA LEU A 104 21.49 -6.21 1.49
C LEU A 104 22.60 -5.44 2.22
N VAL A 105 23.55 -4.93 1.43
CA VAL A 105 24.65 -4.13 1.96
C VAL A 105 24.14 -2.68 2.14
N PRO A 106 24.23 -2.12 3.36
CA PRO A 106 23.92 -0.72 3.57
C PRO A 106 24.80 0.15 2.67
N SER A 107 24.17 1.09 2.02
CA SER A 107 24.87 2.13 1.31
C SER A 107 24.19 3.43 1.72
N PRO A 108 24.70 4.06 2.79
CA PRO A 108 24.04 5.22 3.36
C PRO A 108 23.91 6.29 2.31
N LEU A 109 22.71 6.86 2.24
CA LEU A 109 22.47 8.06 1.43
C LEU A 109 23.34 9.18 2.00
N ASN A 110 24.40 9.52 1.30
CA ASN A 110 25.28 10.58 1.73
C ASN A 110 24.64 11.95 1.43
N LEU A 111 24.61 12.82 2.43
CA LEU A 111 24.37 14.23 2.19
C LEU A 111 25.53 14.75 1.34
N MET A 112 25.24 15.32 0.18
CA MET A 112 26.27 16.07 -0.54
C MET A 112 26.61 17.32 0.26
N GLU A 113 27.92 17.59 0.41
CA GLU A 113 28.39 18.90 0.83
C GLU A 113 27.80 19.94 -0.14
N ILE A 114 27.22 21.01 0.39
CA ILE A 114 26.32 21.92 -0.29
C ILE A 114 26.91 22.42 -1.62
N GLU A 115 26.65 21.71 -2.70
CA GLU A 115 26.65 22.31 -4.03
C GLU A 115 25.40 23.20 -4.10
N ILE A 116 25.57 24.44 -4.58
CA ILE A 116 24.47 25.40 -4.68
C ILE A 116 23.34 24.72 -5.47
N ILE A 117 22.31 24.26 -4.78
CA ILE A 117 21.14 23.66 -5.43
C ILE A 117 20.44 24.79 -6.18
N ALA A 118 20.48 24.75 -7.50
CA ALA A 118 19.92 25.80 -8.35
C ALA A 118 18.39 25.87 -8.30
N LEU A 119 17.73 24.84 -7.74
CA LEU A 119 16.27 24.70 -7.68
C LEU A 119 15.76 24.85 -6.24
N SER A 120 14.70 25.62 -6.08
CA SER A 120 14.00 25.71 -4.79
C SER A 120 13.17 24.43 -4.51
N PRO A 121 12.84 24.12 -3.23
CA PRO A 121 11.93 23.03 -2.90
C PRO A 121 10.59 23.12 -3.64
N GLN A 122 10.05 24.34 -3.79
CA GLN A 122 8.81 24.60 -4.53
C GLN A 122 8.94 24.23 -6.00
N GLU A 123 10.05 24.59 -6.63
CA GLU A 123 10.29 24.28 -8.04
C GLU A 123 10.45 22.77 -8.26
N ILE A 124 11.08 22.04 -7.34
CA ILE A 124 11.18 20.57 -7.42
C ILE A 124 9.81 19.92 -7.26
N LEU A 125 9.01 20.38 -6.28
CA LEU A 125 7.64 19.88 -6.11
C LEU A 125 6.77 20.15 -7.35
N ARG A 126 6.93 21.34 -7.95
CA ARG A 126 6.22 21.68 -9.19
C ARG A 126 6.62 20.76 -10.33
N ARG A 127 7.93 20.51 -10.52
CA ARG A 127 8.42 19.57 -11.54
C ARG A 127 7.93 18.14 -11.28
N ALA A 128 7.94 17.70 -10.04
CA ALA A 128 7.41 16.39 -9.68
C ALA A 128 5.92 16.29 -10.02
N PHE A 129 5.14 17.33 -9.70
CA PHE A 129 3.74 17.39 -10.06
C PHE A 129 3.54 17.34 -11.58
N ASP A 130 4.24 18.19 -12.34
CA ASP A 130 4.14 18.26 -13.82
C ASP A 130 4.56 16.95 -14.50
N SER A 131 5.47 16.20 -13.87
CA SER A 131 5.98 14.94 -14.41
C SER A 131 5.10 13.72 -14.09
N ILE A 132 4.07 13.86 -13.26
CA ILE A 132 3.19 12.74 -12.91
C ILE A 132 2.59 12.03 -14.14
N PRO A 133 1.98 12.72 -15.11
CA PRO A 133 1.38 12.04 -16.26
C PRO A 133 2.38 11.25 -17.10
N VAL A 134 3.62 11.75 -17.21
CA VAL A 134 4.69 11.11 -17.98
C VAL A 134 5.25 9.91 -17.22
N ASN A 135 5.51 10.10 -15.94
CA ASN A 135 6.15 9.07 -15.11
C ASN A 135 5.21 7.91 -14.78
N PHE A 136 3.96 8.21 -14.47
CA PHE A 136 2.98 7.24 -14.00
C PHE A 136 2.03 6.75 -15.11
N GLY A 137 1.93 7.49 -16.21
CA GLY A 137 1.06 7.18 -17.34
C GLY A 137 -0.38 7.67 -17.14
N THR A 138 -1.03 8.00 -18.26
CA THR A 138 -2.41 8.50 -18.31
C THR A 138 -3.43 7.42 -18.67
N ASP A 139 -2.96 6.26 -19.12
CA ASP A 139 -3.82 5.16 -19.51
C ASP A 139 -4.35 4.39 -18.29
N SER A 140 -5.52 3.80 -18.46
CA SER A 140 -6.12 2.97 -17.43
C SER A 140 -5.26 1.74 -17.14
N VAL A 141 -5.24 1.32 -15.88
CA VAL A 141 -4.53 0.13 -15.41
C VAL A 141 -5.37 -0.61 -14.38
N ILE A 142 -5.16 -1.93 -14.28
CA ILE A 142 -5.69 -2.73 -13.16
C ILE A 142 -4.53 -3.00 -12.22
N LEU A 143 -4.66 -2.55 -10.97
CA LEU A 143 -3.75 -2.89 -9.89
C LEU A 143 -4.31 -4.09 -9.14
N THR A 144 -3.61 -5.21 -9.16
CA THR A 144 -3.91 -6.32 -8.24
C THR A 144 -3.14 -6.10 -6.96
N ALA A 145 -3.83 -6.03 -5.84
CA ALA A 145 -3.23 -5.72 -4.55
C ALA A 145 -3.70 -6.69 -3.46
N PHE A 146 -2.79 -6.98 -2.55
CA PHE A 146 -3.09 -7.56 -1.26
C PHE A 146 -3.33 -6.42 -0.26
N ILE A 147 -4.38 -6.55 0.54
CA ILE A 147 -4.72 -5.62 1.62
C ILE A 147 -4.78 -6.41 2.92
N ARG A 148 -4.14 -5.88 3.96
CA ARG A 148 -4.22 -6.36 5.33
C ARG A 148 -4.62 -5.22 6.25
N THR A 149 -5.63 -5.45 7.09
CA THR A 149 -6.07 -4.47 8.09
C THR A 149 -6.13 -5.12 9.46
N GLN A 150 -5.61 -4.43 10.46
CA GLN A 150 -5.66 -4.81 11.85
C GLN A 150 -6.33 -3.68 12.64
N LYS A 151 -7.34 -3.99 13.43
CA LYS A 151 -7.95 -3.06 14.37
C LYS A 151 -7.74 -3.56 15.77
N THR A 152 -7.31 -2.69 16.65
CA THR A 152 -7.12 -3.00 18.07
C THR A 152 -7.96 -2.12 18.97
N VAL A 153 -8.42 -2.66 20.06
CA VAL A 153 -9.10 -1.93 21.14
C VAL A 153 -8.30 -2.16 22.42
N ASN A 154 -7.85 -1.07 23.05
CA ASN A 154 -7.01 -1.14 24.24
C ASN A 154 -5.81 -2.09 24.08
N LYS A 155 -5.18 -2.04 22.91
CA LYS A 155 -4.04 -2.88 22.47
C LYS A 155 -4.36 -4.37 22.25
N ARG A 156 -5.61 -4.80 22.34
CA ARG A 156 -6.03 -6.15 21.96
C ARG A 156 -6.52 -6.17 20.54
N LEU A 157 -6.17 -7.16 19.76
CA LEU A 157 -6.65 -7.36 18.40
C LEU A 157 -8.18 -7.57 18.44
N ALA A 158 -8.91 -6.72 17.73
CA ALA A 158 -10.37 -6.74 17.66
C ALA A 158 -10.86 -7.28 16.31
N GLU A 159 -10.17 -6.93 15.24
CA GLU A 159 -10.50 -7.40 13.88
C GLU A 159 -9.21 -7.52 13.06
N TYR A 160 -9.11 -8.60 12.34
CA TYR A 160 -8.08 -8.88 11.37
C TYR A 160 -8.71 -9.20 10.03
N THR A 161 -8.25 -8.55 8.98
CA THR A 161 -8.78 -8.73 7.64
C THR A 161 -7.66 -8.85 6.63
N GLU A 162 -7.81 -9.77 5.69
CA GLU A 162 -6.99 -9.85 4.49
C GLU A 162 -7.88 -9.94 3.25
N ALA A 163 -7.45 -9.31 2.16
CA ALA A 163 -8.15 -9.38 0.89
C ALA A 163 -7.20 -9.27 -0.30
N ILE A 164 -7.58 -9.91 -1.39
CA ILE A 164 -7.07 -9.62 -2.73
C ILE A 164 -8.10 -8.76 -3.45
N VAL A 165 -7.67 -7.63 -3.94
CA VAL A 165 -8.50 -6.69 -4.67
C VAL A 165 -7.89 -6.38 -6.03
N GLN A 166 -8.74 -6.11 -7.00
CA GLN A 166 -8.35 -5.50 -8.26
C GLN A 166 -8.92 -4.09 -8.30
N ASN A 167 -8.07 -3.11 -8.43
CA ASN A 167 -8.44 -1.72 -8.52
C ASN A 167 -8.28 -1.24 -9.95
N LEU A 168 -9.40 -0.97 -10.64
CA LEU A 168 -9.36 -0.30 -11.93
C LEU A 168 -9.09 1.18 -11.70
N LYS A 169 -7.92 1.62 -12.13
CA LYS A 169 -7.46 2.99 -12.07
C LYS A 169 -7.51 3.62 -13.46
N THR A 170 -8.12 4.79 -13.59
CA THR A 170 -8.31 5.45 -14.88
C THR A 170 -7.08 6.21 -15.41
N GLY A 171 -5.93 6.03 -14.77
CA GLY A 171 -4.67 6.69 -15.09
C GLY A 171 -4.39 7.92 -14.21
N TYR A 172 -3.17 8.41 -14.28
CA TYR A 172 -2.72 9.57 -13.52
C TYR A 172 -2.95 10.85 -14.32
N SER A 173 -4.20 11.30 -14.38
CA SER A 173 -4.57 12.56 -15.00
C SER A 173 -5.02 13.56 -13.95
N TYR A 174 -4.60 14.81 -14.09
CA TYR A 174 -4.95 15.86 -13.14
C TYR A 174 -6.46 16.10 -13.07
N TYR A 175 -7.04 15.90 -11.91
CA TYR A 175 -8.40 16.35 -11.63
C TYR A 175 -8.35 17.72 -10.97
N LYS A 176 -8.95 18.72 -11.61
CA LYS A 176 -9.10 20.03 -10.99
C LYS A 176 -10.03 19.96 -9.76
N PRO A 177 -9.77 20.72 -8.69
CA PRO A 177 -10.51 20.61 -7.41
C PRO A 177 -12.04 20.70 -7.50
N ARG A 178 -12.59 21.39 -8.51
CA ARG A 178 -14.04 21.50 -8.74
C ARG A 178 -14.70 20.26 -9.34
N GLU A 179 -13.92 19.37 -9.92
CA GLU A 179 -14.42 18.16 -10.57
C GLU A 179 -14.26 16.93 -9.65
N SER A 180 -13.64 17.12 -8.47
CA SER A 180 -12.98 16.05 -7.74
C SER A 180 -13.91 15.08 -7.01
N THR A 181 -15.03 15.54 -6.43
CA THR A 181 -15.79 14.68 -5.49
C THR A 181 -16.54 13.53 -6.16
N ALA A 182 -17.11 13.74 -7.35
CA ALA A 182 -17.82 12.68 -8.05
C ALA A 182 -16.88 11.78 -8.88
N ARG A 183 -15.75 12.33 -9.39
CA ARG A 183 -14.77 11.56 -10.17
C ARG A 183 -13.81 10.76 -9.28
N HIS A 184 -13.48 11.24 -8.08
CA HIS A 184 -12.72 10.45 -7.08
C HIS A 184 -13.36 9.09 -6.79
N GLN A 185 -14.68 9.05 -6.73
CA GLN A 185 -15.43 7.82 -6.50
C GLN A 185 -15.41 6.87 -7.72
N ASN A 186 -15.14 7.39 -8.92
CA ASN A 186 -15.15 6.62 -10.16
C ASN A 186 -13.76 6.26 -10.68
N SER A 187 -12.69 6.88 -10.17
CA SER A 187 -11.31 6.65 -10.64
C SER A 187 -10.58 5.53 -9.92
N ASN A 188 -11.05 5.14 -8.75
CA ASN A 188 -10.46 4.10 -7.90
C ASN A 188 -11.58 3.28 -7.26
N ILE A 189 -12.16 2.36 -8.01
CA ILE A 189 -13.14 1.44 -7.46
C ILE A 189 -12.45 0.09 -7.27
N PRO A 190 -12.12 -0.28 -6.02
CA PRO A 190 -11.60 -1.60 -5.74
C PRO A 190 -12.72 -2.63 -5.89
N TYR A 191 -12.42 -3.69 -6.60
CA TYR A 191 -13.26 -4.85 -6.75
C TYR A 191 -12.69 -5.97 -5.92
N LEU A 192 -13.48 -6.47 -4.96
CA LEU A 192 -13.06 -7.58 -4.12
C LEU A 192 -12.97 -8.85 -4.96
N TYR A 193 -11.79 -9.44 -4.99
CA TYR A 193 -11.60 -10.76 -5.58
C TYR A 193 -11.87 -11.83 -4.54
N LYS A 194 -11.21 -11.77 -3.39
CA LYS A 194 -11.46 -12.64 -2.24
C LYS A 194 -10.93 -11.99 -0.95
N GLY A 195 -11.45 -12.42 0.19
CA GLY A 195 -10.97 -11.94 1.47
C GLY A 195 -11.35 -12.87 2.63
N ARG A 196 -10.75 -12.63 3.78
CA ARG A 196 -11.10 -13.25 5.06
C ARG A 196 -11.12 -12.24 6.17
N VAL A 197 -11.99 -12.45 7.14
CA VAL A 197 -12.14 -11.63 8.35
C VAL A 197 -12.17 -12.54 9.56
N THR A 198 -11.38 -12.20 10.57
CA THR A 198 -11.44 -12.81 11.90
C THR A 198 -11.62 -11.71 12.93
N SER A 199 -12.53 -11.83 13.88
CA SER A 199 -12.85 -10.77 14.81
C SER A 199 -13.36 -11.23 16.18
N ASP A 200 -13.02 -10.46 17.22
CA ASP A 200 -13.68 -10.52 18.53
C ASP A 200 -14.98 -9.68 18.48
N THR A 201 -16.10 -10.36 18.49
CA THR A 201 -17.43 -9.74 18.35
C THR A 201 -17.69 -8.66 19.39
N ASN A 202 -17.20 -8.84 20.63
CA ASN A 202 -17.42 -7.86 21.71
C ASN A 202 -16.59 -6.59 21.47
N LEU A 203 -15.33 -6.74 21.05
CA LEU A 203 -14.47 -5.60 20.74
C LEU A 203 -14.95 -4.86 19.49
N VAL A 204 -15.41 -5.57 18.46
CA VAL A 204 -15.98 -4.95 17.26
C VAL A 204 -17.26 -4.17 17.58
N LYS A 205 -18.11 -4.70 18.47
CA LYS A 205 -19.30 -3.96 18.95
C LYS A 205 -18.90 -2.66 19.64
N LEU A 206 -17.86 -2.70 20.49
CA LEU A 206 -17.33 -1.51 21.15
C LEU A 206 -16.79 -0.48 20.15
N LEU A 207 -16.14 -0.92 19.06
CA LEU A 207 -15.74 -0.04 17.96
C LEU A 207 -16.94 0.62 17.27
N GLY A 208 -18.06 -0.08 17.15
CA GLY A 208 -19.32 0.46 16.65
C GLY A 208 -19.86 1.60 17.52
N GLU A 209 -19.77 1.47 18.84
CA GLU A 209 -20.22 2.49 19.79
C GLU A 209 -19.43 3.81 19.66
N VAL A 210 -18.14 3.76 19.33
CA VAL A 210 -17.32 4.96 19.11
C VAL A 210 -17.34 5.46 17.66
N GLY A 211 -18.16 4.85 16.78
CA GLY A 211 -18.25 5.23 15.37
C GLY A 211 -17.04 4.83 14.53
N SER A 212 -16.15 3.98 15.04
CA SER A 212 -14.92 3.52 14.37
C SER A 212 -15.06 2.17 13.66
N SER A 213 -16.28 1.66 13.54
CA SER A 213 -16.53 0.34 12.92
C SER A 213 -16.29 0.32 11.41
N ALA A 214 -16.42 1.45 10.75
CA ALA A 214 -16.23 1.53 9.30
C ALA A 214 -14.73 1.57 8.95
N SER A 215 -14.18 0.47 8.49
CA SER A 215 -12.99 0.54 7.64
C SER A 215 -13.45 1.02 6.28
N CYS A 216 -12.92 2.15 5.85
CA CYS A 216 -13.13 2.63 4.49
C CYS A 216 -12.32 1.78 3.52
N LEU A 217 -12.91 0.70 3.01
CA LEU A 217 -12.26 -0.22 2.08
C LEU A 217 -11.87 0.47 0.78
N GLY A 218 -12.75 1.32 0.27
CA GLY A 218 -12.49 2.12 -0.92
C GLY A 218 -11.42 3.20 -0.71
N CYS A 219 -11.13 3.59 0.55
CA CYS A 219 -10.14 4.62 0.86
C CYS A 219 -8.69 4.15 0.74
N ASN A 220 -8.43 2.85 0.63
CA ASN A 220 -7.07 2.30 0.60
C ASN A 220 -6.23 2.85 -0.56
N PHE A 221 -6.85 3.16 -1.69
CA PHE A 221 -6.19 3.73 -2.86
C PHE A 221 -6.35 5.26 -2.96
N SER A 222 -7.28 5.85 -2.23
CA SER A 222 -7.55 7.29 -2.26
C SER A 222 -6.47 8.14 -1.59
N VAL A 223 -5.52 7.51 -0.89
CA VAL A 223 -4.35 8.16 -0.31
C VAL A 223 -3.20 8.31 -1.30
N ASP A 224 -3.32 7.76 -2.52
CA ASP A 224 -2.29 7.87 -3.57
C ASP A 224 -2.06 9.34 -3.93
N MET A 225 -0.99 9.91 -3.38
CA MET A 225 -0.71 11.35 -3.52
C MET A 225 -0.32 11.74 -4.94
N ALA A 226 0.20 10.82 -5.75
CA ALA A 226 0.47 11.08 -7.17
C ALA A 226 -0.82 11.18 -7.98
N GLU A 227 -1.89 10.50 -7.58
CA GLU A 227 -3.21 10.63 -8.23
C GLU A 227 -3.99 11.83 -7.70
N PHE A 228 -3.88 12.09 -6.40
CA PHE A 228 -4.63 13.15 -5.70
C PHE A 228 -3.69 14.19 -5.08
N PRO A 229 -2.94 14.95 -5.90
CA PRO A 229 -1.95 15.89 -5.41
C PRO A 229 -2.58 17.16 -4.79
N TYR A 230 -3.80 17.52 -5.20
CA TYR A 230 -4.48 18.72 -4.70
C TYR A 230 -4.92 18.57 -3.25
N GLY A 231 -4.81 19.65 -2.47
CA GLY A 231 -5.05 19.62 -1.02
C GLY A 231 -3.87 19.04 -0.24
N THR A 232 -2.78 18.68 -0.90
CA THR A 232 -1.53 18.21 -0.31
C THR A 232 -0.39 19.19 -0.59
N VAL A 233 0.78 18.93 -0.03
CA VAL A 233 1.99 19.74 -0.28
C VAL A 233 2.44 19.73 -1.75
N LEU A 234 2.01 18.76 -2.55
CA LEU A 234 2.27 18.70 -4.00
C LEU A 234 1.46 19.73 -4.79
N GLY A 235 0.27 20.10 -4.34
CA GLY A 235 -0.55 21.10 -4.99
C GLY A 235 0.05 22.50 -4.87
N GLU A 236 0.38 23.15 -5.97
CA GLU A 236 1.03 24.47 -5.99
C GLU A 236 0.31 25.50 -5.11
N GLN A 237 -1.01 25.54 -5.18
CA GLN A 237 -1.85 26.44 -4.38
C GLN A 237 -1.82 26.15 -2.87
N ASP A 238 -1.42 24.94 -2.49
CA ASP A 238 -1.41 24.48 -1.10
C ASP A 238 -0.02 24.64 -0.46
N GLN A 239 1.05 24.74 -1.25
CA GLN A 239 2.42 24.87 -0.76
C GLN A 239 2.63 26.06 0.17
N LYS A 240 1.88 27.15 -0.03
CA LYS A 240 1.90 28.33 0.84
C LYS A 240 1.53 28.08 2.31
N PHE A 241 0.91 26.94 2.59
CA PHE A 241 0.53 26.55 3.95
C PHE A 241 1.63 25.77 4.67
N TYR A 242 2.74 25.46 3.96
CA TYR A 242 3.82 24.64 4.46
C TYR A 242 5.15 25.38 4.52
N ILE A 243 5.93 25.06 5.54
CA ILE A 243 7.36 25.35 5.61
C ILE A 243 8.09 24.21 4.97
N LEU A 244 8.89 24.47 3.94
CA LEU A 244 9.62 23.48 3.18
C LEU A 244 11.11 23.56 3.48
N LYS A 245 11.76 22.40 3.65
CA LYS A 245 13.22 22.24 3.71
C LYS A 245 13.62 21.15 2.71
N MET A 246 14.82 21.26 2.15
CA MET A 246 15.30 20.30 1.16
C MET A 246 16.70 19.85 1.48
N GLU A 247 16.96 18.59 1.20
CA GLU A 247 18.28 17.95 1.20
C GLU A 247 18.45 17.19 -0.12
N GLU A 248 19.67 17.14 -0.62
CA GLU A 248 20.07 16.29 -1.74
C GLU A 248 20.79 15.06 -1.19
N LEU A 249 20.29 13.90 -1.54
CA LEU A 249 20.84 12.60 -1.15
C LEU A 249 21.41 11.93 -2.39
N VAL A 250 22.48 11.17 -2.24
CA VAL A 250 23.08 10.41 -3.33
C VAL A 250 22.87 8.91 -3.08
N ASN A 251 22.28 8.25 -4.06
CA ASN A 251 22.14 6.80 -4.06
C ASN A 251 23.48 6.11 -4.30
N PRO A 252 23.62 4.84 -3.92
CA PRO A 252 24.82 4.03 -4.19
C PRO A 252 25.19 3.91 -5.67
N ASP A 253 24.20 3.97 -6.55
CA ASP A 253 24.38 3.95 -8.01
C ASP A 253 24.75 5.32 -8.62
N GLY A 254 25.00 6.34 -7.76
CA GLY A 254 25.30 7.70 -8.14
C GLY A 254 24.08 8.54 -8.54
N GLY A 255 22.87 7.97 -8.49
CA GLY A 255 21.65 8.73 -8.69
C GLY A 255 21.38 9.70 -7.54
N LYS A 256 20.85 10.89 -7.84
CA LYS A 256 20.48 11.87 -6.83
C LYS A 256 18.99 11.77 -6.48
N ILE A 257 18.67 12.02 -5.20
CA ILE A 257 17.30 12.07 -4.68
C ILE A 257 17.12 13.40 -3.96
N TYR A 258 16.06 14.12 -4.29
CA TYR A 258 15.61 15.26 -3.51
C TYR A 258 14.73 14.79 -2.36
N ARG A 259 15.15 15.07 -1.14
CA ARG A 259 14.36 14.88 0.07
C ARG A 259 13.76 16.22 0.46
N ILE A 260 12.44 16.35 0.29
CA ILE A 260 11.73 17.58 0.69
C ILE A 260 10.97 17.25 1.97
N MET A 261 11.38 17.90 3.04
CA MET A 261 10.69 17.88 4.33
C MET A 261 9.69 19.03 4.38
N PHE A 262 8.51 18.76 4.87
CA PHE A 262 7.43 19.75 5.00
C PHE A 262 6.78 19.70 6.38
N ASP A 263 6.38 20.85 6.86
CA ASP A 263 5.56 20.99 8.07
C ASP A 263 4.61 22.16 7.90
N GLN A 264 3.47 22.12 8.56
CA GLN A 264 2.50 23.19 8.59
C GLN A 264 3.14 24.52 9.03
N GLY A 265 2.78 25.64 8.38
CA GLY A 265 3.14 26.97 8.84
C GLY A 265 2.55 27.31 10.21
N ASP A 266 3.24 28.17 10.97
CA ASP A 266 2.88 28.47 12.36
C ASP A 266 1.52 29.17 12.49
N ASP A 267 1.17 30.02 11.52
CA ASP A 267 -0.08 30.82 11.53
C ASP A 267 -1.26 30.15 10.81
N ILE A 268 -1.15 28.86 10.51
CA ILE A 268 -2.17 28.14 9.76
C ILE A 268 -3.27 27.58 10.69
N ALA A 269 -4.48 28.12 10.55
CA ALA A 269 -5.65 27.70 11.33
C ALA A 269 -6.25 26.34 10.89
N LYS A 270 -5.73 25.72 9.81
CA LYS A 270 -6.15 24.39 9.35
C LYS A 270 -5.31 23.32 10.05
N THR A 271 -5.91 22.16 10.30
CA THR A 271 -5.15 20.97 10.70
C THR A 271 -4.54 20.37 9.44
N LEU A 272 -3.23 20.42 9.33
CA LEU A 272 -2.46 19.92 8.20
C LEU A 272 -1.46 18.85 8.67
N TYR A 273 -0.51 18.52 7.80
CA TYR A 273 0.43 17.42 7.99
C TYR A 273 1.87 17.92 8.02
N GLN A 274 2.74 17.10 8.56
CA GLN A 274 4.18 17.18 8.46
C GLN A 274 4.73 15.87 7.89
N GLY A 275 5.87 15.93 7.21
CA GLY A 275 6.45 14.72 6.63
C GLY A 275 7.58 14.98 5.65
N GLU A 276 7.80 14.03 4.77
CA GLU A 276 8.83 14.08 3.73
C GLU A 276 8.34 13.48 2.42
N ILE A 277 8.89 13.98 1.32
CA ILE A 277 8.73 13.44 -0.03
C ILE A 277 10.12 13.17 -0.59
N LEU A 278 10.34 11.98 -1.14
CA LEU A 278 11.53 11.61 -1.87
C LEU A 278 11.23 11.61 -3.37
N ILE A 279 12.04 12.33 -4.14
CA ILE A 279 11.85 12.56 -5.57
C ILE A 279 13.15 12.21 -6.28
N ASP A 280 13.09 11.34 -7.30
CA ASP A 280 14.23 11.03 -8.17
C ASP A 280 14.62 12.28 -8.98
N SER A 281 15.90 12.65 -8.99
CA SER A 281 16.34 13.86 -9.68
C SER A 281 16.38 13.76 -11.20
N ARG A 282 16.35 12.52 -11.75
CA ARG A 282 16.48 12.25 -13.20
C ARG A 282 15.19 12.54 -13.94
N ASP A 283 14.08 12.10 -13.38
CA ASP A 283 12.74 12.18 -14.00
C ASP A 283 11.72 12.90 -13.13
N PHE A 284 12.12 13.40 -11.95
CA PHE A 284 11.25 14.04 -10.96
C PHE A 284 10.09 13.13 -10.49
N ALA A 285 10.26 11.82 -10.57
CA ALA A 285 9.25 10.89 -10.09
C ALA A 285 9.21 10.87 -8.56
N ILE A 286 8.01 10.83 -8.02
CA ILE A 286 7.79 10.63 -6.60
C ILE A 286 8.10 9.17 -6.28
N MET A 287 9.05 8.94 -5.36
CA MET A 287 9.48 7.60 -4.94
C MET A 287 8.79 7.17 -3.64
N LYS A 288 8.67 8.10 -2.70
CA LYS A 288 8.11 7.83 -1.37
C LYS A 288 7.53 9.10 -0.78
N VAL A 289 6.42 8.96 -0.09
CA VAL A 289 5.83 10.00 0.73
C VAL A 289 5.58 9.43 2.12
N THR A 290 6.01 10.14 3.15
CA THR A 290 5.69 9.81 4.54
C THR A 290 5.10 11.04 5.20
N TYR A 291 3.94 10.91 5.83
CA TYR A 291 3.30 12.03 6.49
C TYR A 291 2.48 11.61 7.70
N LYS A 292 2.34 12.55 8.62
CA LYS A 292 1.53 12.45 9.84
C LYS A 292 0.91 13.81 10.16
N PRO A 293 -0.11 13.89 11.02
CA PRO A 293 -0.62 15.18 11.49
C PRO A 293 0.51 16.04 12.07
N SER A 294 0.51 17.33 11.74
CA SER A 294 1.49 18.26 12.31
C SER A 294 1.22 18.48 13.80
N PHE A 295 2.26 18.51 14.61
CA PHE A 295 2.11 18.88 16.03
C PHE A 295 1.60 20.30 16.20
N LYS A 296 1.87 21.21 15.26
CA LYS A 296 1.32 22.56 15.24
C LYS A 296 -0.21 22.58 15.03
N ALA A 297 -0.73 21.55 14.38
CA ALA A 297 -2.16 21.36 14.18
C ALA A 297 -2.89 20.96 15.47
N PHE A 298 -2.18 20.44 16.46
CA PHE A 298 -2.76 19.91 17.70
C PHE A 298 -3.57 20.97 18.44
N ASP A 299 -3.00 22.14 18.74
CA ASP A 299 -3.69 23.23 19.40
C ASP A 299 -4.93 23.70 18.62
N THR A 300 -4.83 23.75 17.30
CA THR A 300 -5.94 24.11 16.42
C THR A 300 -7.05 23.06 16.48
N TYR A 301 -6.70 21.78 16.50
CA TYR A 301 -7.64 20.67 16.60
C TYR A 301 -8.36 20.70 17.97
N GLU A 302 -7.61 20.82 19.07
CA GLU A 302 -8.16 20.86 20.42
C GLU A 302 -9.09 22.09 20.63
N LYS A 303 -8.69 23.28 20.14
CA LYS A 303 -9.57 24.47 20.18
C LYS A 303 -10.87 24.27 19.41
N LYS A 304 -10.82 23.61 18.24
CA LYS A 304 -12.02 23.29 17.45
C LYS A 304 -12.89 22.24 18.12
N LYS A 305 -12.30 21.27 18.81
CA LYS A 305 -13.01 20.23 19.57
C LYS A 305 -13.86 20.86 20.68
N PHE A 306 -13.32 21.82 21.43
CA PHE A 306 -14.06 22.55 22.45
C PHE A 306 -15.22 23.43 21.88
N ASN A 307 -15.05 23.93 20.65
CA ASN A 307 -16.04 24.76 19.98
C ASN A 307 -17.02 23.99 19.10
N ARG A 308 -16.81 22.71 18.90
CA ARG A 308 -17.63 21.85 18.05
C ARG A 308 -17.90 20.53 18.76
N THR A 309 -18.94 20.52 19.53
CA THR A 309 -19.65 19.33 20.02
C THR A 309 -20.21 18.44 18.89
N TRP A 310 -19.65 18.44 17.74
CA TRP A 310 -20.34 18.01 16.55
C TRP A 310 -19.81 16.82 15.76
N PHE A 311 -18.74 16.18 16.13
CA PHE A 311 -18.31 15.06 15.27
C PHE A 311 -18.89 13.70 15.66
N LEU A 312 -19.35 13.50 16.90
CA LEU A 312 -19.97 12.25 17.35
C LEU A 312 -21.00 12.46 18.44
N ASP A 313 -21.19 13.64 18.86
CA ASP A 313 -21.80 13.98 20.15
C ASP A 313 -23.33 13.86 20.20
N GLY A 314 -23.98 13.80 19.06
CA GLY A 314 -25.43 13.71 19.03
C GLY A 314 -26.00 12.32 19.30
N GLN A 315 -25.19 11.26 19.16
CA GLN A 315 -25.69 9.87 19.24
C GLN A 315 -24.92 8.98 20.22
N THR A 316 -23.63 9.18 20.45
CA THR A 316 -22.82 8.24 21.24
C THR A 316 -22.25 8.83 22.54
N GLY A 317 -22.14 10.13 22.66
CA GLY A 317 -21.54 10.81 23.82
C GLY A 317 -20.00 10.61 23.95
N TRP A 318 -19.34 10.09 22.92
CA TRP A 318 -17.89 9.92 22.86
C TRP A 318 -17.19 11.12 22.22
N ILE A 319 -16.10 11.57 22.82
CA ILE A 319 -15.21 12.62 22.29
C ILE A 319 -13.98 11.97 21.70
N GLN A 320 -13.71 12.21 20.43
CA GLN A 320 -12.50 11.74 19.75
C GLN A 320 -11.35 12.71 19.99
N GLU A 321 -10.21 12.21 20.44
CA GLU A 321 -8.94 12.95 20.45
C GLU A 321 -8.31 12.97 19.04
N MET A 322 -7.35 13.88 18.82
CA MET A 322 -6.64 13.95 17.54
C MET A 322 -5.97 12.62 17.21
N PRO A 323 -6.18 12.06 16.01
CA PRO A 323 -5.49 10.86 15.60
C PRO A 323 -3.97 11.06 15.60
N LEU A 324 -3.24 10.12 16.21
CA LEU A 324 -1.79 10.04 16.14
C LEU A 324 -1.43 8.91 15.21
N GLY A 325 -0.47 9.13 14.33
CA GLY A 325 -0.04 8.05 13.43
C GLY A 325 0.58 8.57 12.15
N GLU A 326 0.94 7.64 11.29
CA GLU A 326 1.71 7.92 10.09
C GLU A 326 1.15 7.16 8.88
N THR A 327 1.21 7.80 7.72
CA THR A 327 1.01 7.16 6.41
C THR A 327 2.31 7.18 5.64
N THR A 328 2.72 6.04 5.11
CA THR A 328 3.81 5.90 4.15
C THR A 328 3.28 5.33 2.85
N ILE A 329 3.59 5.99 1.75
CA ILE A 329 3.25 5.58 0.39
C ILE A 329 4.56 5.38 -0.36
N THR A 330 4.73 4.24 -1.02
CA THR A 330 5.90 4.01 -1.87
C THR A 330 5.48 3.73 -3.30
N TYR A 331 6.31 4.18 -4.20
CA TYR A 331 6.16 3.93 -5.63
C TYR A 331 7.36 3.15 -6.14
N SER A 332 7.16 2.35 -7.16
CA SER A 332 8.23 1.61 -7.82
C SER A 332 8.08 1.68 -9.33
N LYS A 333 9.21 1.65 -10.03
CA LYS A 333 9.22 1.62 -11.49
C LYS A 333 9.07 0.18 -11.96
N ARG A 334 8.00 -0.09 -12.71
CA ARG A 334 7.70 -1.39 -13.30
C ARG A 334 7.27 -1.16 -14.74
N ASP A 335 7.86 -1.90 -15.67
CA ASP A 335 7.52 -1.80 -17.09
C ASP A 335 7.59 -0.33 -17.60
N ASN A 336 8.70 0.36 -17.29
CA ASN A 336 9.00 1.75 -17.63
C ASN A 336 8.13 2.83 -16.97
N PHE A 337 7.09 2.48 -16.23
CA PHE A 337 6.24 3.43 -15.49
C PHE A 337 6.43 3.32 -13.98
N TRP A 338 6.40 4.45 -13.31
CA TRP A 338 6.22 4.49 -11.87
C TRP A 338 4.78 4.12 -11.53
N SER A 339 4.59 3.40 -10.47
CA SER A 339 3.26 2.97 -10.02
C SER A 339 3.24 2.83 -8.51
N LEU A 340 2.06 2.96 -7.92
CA LEU A 340 1.85 2.65 -6.51
C LEU A 340 2.39 1.25 -6.21
N SER A 341 3.21 1.13 -5.19
CA SER A 341 3.78 -0.13 -4.73
C SER A 341 3.18 -0.55 -3.40
N THR A 342 3.26 0.34 -2.39
CA THR A 342 2.66 0.08 -1.08
C THR A 342 2.00 1.31 -0.50
N VAL A 343 0.99 1.08 0.32
CA VAL A 343 0.44 2.05 1.27
C VAL A 343 0.49 1.41 2.66
N ARG A 344 1.06 2.12 3.61
CA ARG A 344 1.04 1.72 5.02
C ARG A 344 0.47 2.86 5.84
N GLN A 345 -0.49 2.53 6.65
CA GLN A 345 -1.14 3.47 7.55
C GLN A 345 -1.15 2.86 8.95
N GLN A 346 -0.76 3.63 9.92
CA GLN A 346 -0.81 3.22 11.32
C GLN A 346 -1.27 4.40 12.15
N TYR A 347 -2.42 4.26 12.80
CA TYR A 347 -3.06 5.31 13.58
C TYR A 347 -3.49 4.80 14.94
N TRP A 348 -3.43 5.69 15.91
CA TRP A 348 -3.99 5.53 17.24
C TRP A 348 -4.92 6.69 17.53
N ILE A 349 -6.13 6.38 17.98
CA ILE A 349 -7.15 7.35 18.30
C ILE A 349 -7.65 7.03 19.70
N SER A 350 -7.69 8.04 20.57
CA SER A 350 -8.33 7.91 21.88
C SER A 350 -9.73 8.46 21.82
N TYR A 351 -10.66 7.76 22.43
CA TYR A 351 -12.03 8.19 22.65
C TYR A 351 -12.27 8.32 24.15
N TYR A 352 -12.93 9.40 24.54
CA TYR A 352 -13.27 9.69 25.93
C TYR A 352 -14.77 9.95 26.06
N GLN A 353 -15.41 9.33 27.05
CA GLN A 353 -16.81 9.56 27.38
C GLN A 353 -16.92 10.29 28.74
N PRO A 354 -17.28 11.58 28.75
CA PRO A 354 -17.30 12.39 30.00
C PRO A 354 -18.27 11.87 31.07
N GLN A 355 -19.41 11.33 30.67
CA GLN A 355 -20.48 10.91 31.54
C GLN A 355 -20.08 9.84 32.55
N ASN A 356 -19.33 8.84 32.08
CA ASN A 356 -18.86 7.69 32.88
C ASN A 356 -17.35 7.64 33.05
N ARG A 357 -16.62 8.65 32.55
CA ARG A 357 -15.14 8.73 32.57
C ARG A 357 -14.46 7.58 31.88
N GLN A 358 -15.11 6.97 30.92
CA GLN A 358 -14.55 5.85 30.18
C GLN A 358 -13.60 6.35 29.07
N LYS A 359 -12.49 5.64 28.88
CA LYS A 359 -11.51 5.89 27.81
C LYS A 359 -11.27 4.62 27.03
N ILE A 360 -11.25 4.73 25.70
CA ILE A 360 -10.97 3.65 24.75
C ILE A 360 -9.83 4.09 23.85
N SER A 361 -8.82 3.24 23.70
CA SER A 361 -7.76 3.41 22.70
C SER A 361 -8.05 2.52 21.50
N TYR A 362 -8.21 3.12 20.37
CA TYR A 362 -8.36 2.44 19.06
C TYR A 362 -7.06 2.51 18.29
N GLY A 363 -6.58 1.35 17.82
CA GLY A 363 -5.46 1.26 16.91
C GLY A 363 -5.92 0.73 15.55
N TYR A 364 -5.38 1.32 14.50
CA TYR A 364 -5.63 0.94 13.10
C TYR A 364 -4.30 0.79 12.38
N LYS A 365 -4.05 -0.40 11.81
CA LYS A 365 -2.92 -0.67 10.93
C LYS A 365 -3.47 -1.19 9.62
N ASN A 366 -3.04 -0.60 8.52
CA ASN A 366 -3.45 -0.99 7.18
C ASN A 366 -2.24 -1.07 6.26
N GLU A 367 -2.17 -2.14 5.47
CA GLU A 367 -1.12 -2.43 4.53
C GLU A 367 -1.73 -2.78 3.19
N VAL A 368 -1.36 -2.04 2.17
CA VAL A 368 -1.70 -2.33 0.77
C VAL A 368 -0.41 -2.65 0.04
N VAL A 369 -0.35 -3.78 -0.64
CA VAL A 369 0.79 -4.18 -1.47
C VAL A 369 0.30 -4.47 -2.87
N VAL A 370 0.73 -3.67 -3.83
CA VAL A 370 0.44 -3.91 -5.25
C VAL A 370 1.35 -5.03 -5.75
N THR A 371 0.75 -6.17 -6.05
CA THR A 371 1.46 -7.40 -6.44
C THR A 371 1.54 -7.59 -7.95
N ASN A 372 0.62 -6.97 -8.71
CA ASN A 372 0.66 -7.00 -10.17
C ASN A 372 0.01 -5.75 -10.76
N ILE A 373 0.44 -5.37 -11.97
CA ILE A 373 -0.09 -4.24 -12.74
C ILE A 373 -0.40 -4.73 -14.15
N THR A 374 -1.66 -4.60 -14.57
CA THR A 374 -2.10 -4.99 -15.91
C THR A 374 -2.40 -3.75 -16.74
N ARG A 375 -1.72 -3.65 -17.89
CA ARG A 375 -1.92 -2.58 -18.89
C ARG A 375 -2.47 -3.12 -20.21
N ASP A 376 -2.76 -4.41 -20.29
CA ASP A 376 -3.29 -5.07 -21.48
C ASP A 376 -4.69 -4.51 -21.82
N PRO A 377 -4.88 -3.90 -23.00
CA PRO A 377 -6.17 -3.31 -23.40
C PRO A 377 -7.32 -4.32 -23.48
N ASP A 378 -7.04 -5.58 -23.79
CA ASP A 378 -8.07 -6.63 -23.89
C ASP A 378 -8.56 -7.01 -22.50
N LEU A 379 -7.65 -7.17 -21.54
CA LEU A 379 -7.98 -7.43 -20.15
C LEU A 379 -8.71 -6.22 -19.53
N LEU A 380 -8.27 -5.01 -19.84
CA LEU A 380 -8.94 -3.78 -19.38
C LEU A 380 -10.38 -3.68 -19.90
N ARG A 381 -10.60 -3.95 -21.21
CA ARG A 381 -11.94 -3.93 -21.82
C ARG A 381 -12.85 -5.04 -21.28
N GLY A 382 -12.27 -6.19 -21.01
CA GLY A 382 -12.97 -7.36 -20.47
C GLY A 382 -13.16 -7.32 -18.94
N PHE A 383 -12.52 -6.35 -18.25
CA PHE A 383 -12.55 -6.30 -16.81
C PHE A 383 -13.95 -6.05 -16.29
N LYS A 384 -14.47 -7.09 -15.62
CA LYS A 384 -15.71 -7.03 -14.84
C LYS A 384 -15.33 -7.49 -13.44
N GLY A 385 -15.20 -6.56 -12.55
CA GLY A 385 -14.99 -6.90 -11.15
C GLY A 385 -16.18 -7.67 -10.61
N ASP A 386 -15.93 -8.76 -9.91
CA ASP A 386 -16.99 -9.63 -9.38
C ASP A 386 -17.84 -8.86 -8.37
N LYS A 387 -17.21 -8.01 -7.56
CA LYS A 387 -17.89 -7.23 -6.53
C LYS A 387 -17.17 -5.91 -6.28
N SER A 388 -17.82 -4.82 -6.64
CA SER A 388 -17.37 -3.48 -6.29
C SER A 388 -17.52 -3.24 -4.79
N ILE A 389 -16.49 -2.70 -4.16
CA ILE A 389 -16.48 -2.35 -2.74
C ILE A 389 -16.85 -0.88 -2.60
N GLY A 390 -17.99 -0.59 -1.98
CA GLY A 390 -18.40 0.77 -1.66
C GLY A 390 -17.53 1.39 -0.57
N VAL A 391 -17.43 2.72 -0.59
CA VAL A 391 -16.58 3.49 0.34
C VAL A 391 -16.93 3.21 1.81
N ASN A 392 -18.19 2.97 2.12
CA ASN A 392 -18.70 2.78 3.49
C ASN A 392 -19.02 1.31 3.83
N GLN A 393 -18.69 0.36 2.95
CA GLN A 393 -18.96 -1.05 3.22
C GLN A 393 -17.96 -1.62 4.23
N ARG A 394 -18.46 -2.49 5.09
CA ARG A 394 -17.66 -3.23 6.06
C ARG A 394 -17.10 -4.52 5.41
N TRP A 395 -15.98 -5.00 5.92
CA TRP A 395 -15.36 -6.23 5.42
C TRP A 395 -16.26 -7.45 5.61
N ASP A 396 -16.87 -7.58 6.78
CA ASP A 396 -17.78 -8.68 7.11
C ASP A 396 -19.05 -8.71 6.24
N GLU A 397 -19.43 -7.58 5.63
CA GLU A 397 -20.55 -7.48 4.68
C GLU A 397 -20.18 -7.91 3.26
N VAL A 398 -18.90 -7.80 2.88
CA VAL A 398 -18.44 -8.03 1.50
C VAL A 398 -17.64 -9.31 1.32
N VAL A 399 -16.98 -9.79 2.37
CA VAL A 399 -16.20 -11.03 2.38
C VAL A 399 -17.15 -12.21 2.61
N GLY A 400 -17.11 -13.19 1.70
CA GLY A 400 -17.85 -14.44 1.83
C GLY A 400 -17.13 -15.47 2.68
N GLU A 401 -17.57 -16.73 2.56
CA GLU A 401 -16.89 -17.86 3.23
C GLU A 401 -15.44 -17.98 2.83
N THR A 402 -14.61 -18.37 3.79
CA THR A 402 -13.17 -18.50 3.61
C THR A 402 -12.88 -19.77 2.78
N ASP A 403 -12.04 -19.62 1.78
CA ASP A 403 -11.51 -20.72 0.97
C ASP A 403 -9.98 -20.68 1.09
N GLU A 404 -9.43 -21.58 1.89
CA GLU A 404 -7.99 -21.62 2.17
C GLU A 404 -7.14 -21.89 0.92
N THR A 405 -7.70 -22.66 -0.05
CA THR A 405 -6.99 -22.98 -1.30
C THR A 405 -6.81 -21.76 -2.19
N PHE A 406 -7.68 -20.75 -2.06
CA PHE A 406 -7.58 -19.51 -2.80
C PHE A 406 -6.26 -18.77 -2.51
N TRP A 407 -5.84 -18.74 -1.23
CA TRP A 407 -4.61 -18.04 -0.81
C TRP A 407 -3.36 -18.64 -1.43
N GLU A 408 -3.40 -19.92 -1.80
CA GLU A 408 -2.30 -20.56 -2.53
C GLU A 408 -2.14 -20.01 -3.94
N ASN A 409 -3.16 -19.35 -4.50
CA ASN A 409 -3.17 -18.86 -5.86
C ASN A 409 -2.71 -17.42 -6.02
N PHE A 410 -2.55 -16.65 -4.94
CA PHE A 410 -2.26 -15.22 -4.98
C PHE A 410 -1.01 -14.86 -4.21
N ASN A 411 -0.44 -13.69 -4.59
CA ASN A 411 0.61 -13.05 -3.82
C ASN A 411 0.00 -12.34 -2.61
N TYR A 412 0.52 -12.64 -1.44
CA TYR A 412 0.13 -12.03 -0.16
C TYR A 412 1.36 -11.87 0.73
N LEU A 413 1.28 -10.99 1.73
CA LEU A 413 2.29 -10.90 2.77
C LEU A 413 2.17 -12.08 3.73
N PRO A 414 3.24 -12.83 4.01
CA PRO A 414 3.24 -13.80 5.09
C PRO A 414 2.86 -13.14 6.42
N VAL A 415 2.12 -13.88 7.25
CA VAL A 415 1.74 -13.39 8.59
C VAL A 415 2.98 -13.40 9.48
N GLU A 416 3.25 -12.30 10.15
CA GLU A 416 4.33 -12.11 11.09
C GLU A 416 4.16 -13.05 12.31
N GLU A 417 5.27 -13.46 12.91
CA GLU A 417 5.24 -14.39 14.06
C GLU A 417 4.40 -13.85 15.21
N LYS A 418 4.63 -12.59 15.59
CA LYS A 418 3.86 -11.93 16.64
C LYS A 418 2.37 -11.89 16.35
N LEU A 419 2.00 -11.51 15.11
CA LEU A 419 0.60 -11.42 14.71
C LEU A 419 -0.07 -12.81 14.71
N ARG A 420 0.67 -13.86 14.34
CA ARG A 420 0.16 -15.23 14.39
C ARG A 420 -0.25 -15.66 15.81
N GLU A 421 0.53 -15.25 16.81
CA GLU A 421 0.16 -15.50 18.22
C GLU A 421 -1.07 -14.69 18.65
N GLU A 422 -1.20 -13.44 18.20
CA GLU A 422 -2.38 -12.62 18.49
C GLU A 422 -3.65 -13.19 17.83
N LEU A 423 -3.56 -13.75 16.62
CA LEU A 423 -4.68 -14.36 15.91
C LEU A 423 -5.23 -15.62 16.60
N LYS A 424 -4.38 -16.43 17.23
CA LYS A 424 -4.85 -17.57 18.04
C LYS A 424 -5.79 -17.16 19.19
N GLY A 425 -5.71 -15.92 19.62
CA GLY A 425 -6.62 -15.36 20.64
C GLY A 425 -7.97 -14.90 20.12
N LEU A 426 -8.18 -14.90 18.78
CA LEU A 426 -9.46 -14.55 18.14
C LEU A 426 -10.25 -15.81 17.70
N GLU A 427 -9.59 -16.97 17.58
CA GLU A 427 -10.22 -18.26 17.32
C GLU A 427 -10.86 -18.82 18.62
#